data_abc508c8ea79d1dc46196c79edd84b16
#
_entry.id   abc508c8ea79d1dc46196c79edd84b16
#
_cell.length_a   1.000
_cell.length_b   1.000
_cell.length_c   1.000
_cell.angle_alpha   90.00
_cell.angle_beta   90.00
_cell.angle_gamma   90.00
#
_symmetry.space_group_name_H-M   'P 1'
#
loop_
_entity.id
_entity.type
_entity.pdbx_description
1 polymer ?
#
loop_
_entity_poly.entity_id
_entity_poly.type
_entity_poly.pdbx_seq_one_letter_code
_entity_poly.pdbx_strand_id
1 'polypeptide(L)'
;MNKISTCLMALAMFVCTGSSAQRYLTEVFTDVDVQSDIPYGVNATVILYAQLGQAVPQPLVMDIYSPSGDTETNRPVILYFHTGNFLPTPQNGSPSGTKTDLNVVEMCTRLARMGYVVASCDYRMGWNPVATTQEERVFTLINAAYRGVQDCRTAIRFFRKTEAENANPYGIDPSRICVWGQGTGGYISFAAATINEYSDIAIPKFTRQIEVPPGSGNFITVPMVIEEINGDIYGTSVGINPNDGDTLCYPNHVGYSSDFNVMVNMGGACGDSSWVTAGDVPMISFHAPSDPFAPYAIGTVIVPGFNLPVVEVSGSYHVQEMANAFGLNTSFAAADNLGDVYTVQANTFNDGNTGLYPLNRPAGSEADSAPWEWWTEDNPNNANGLLTNPDMSETKGMTYLDTIQGYSAPRIMCAMGLAGSPCDPTNVVERETSVRVYPNPSAGLFNVNLSVAQTIRTIEVYDLMGKRLMDFYPNTTQVVLDLSSLANGIYTVKIKSDESNQSVRIQKI
;
A
#
# COMPACT_ATOMS: atom_id res chain seq x y z
N MET A 1 31.72 -46.40 -52.73
CA MET A 1 30.97 -45.17 -53.12
C MET A 1 29.91 -44.92 -52.02
N ASN A 2 30.32 -44.20 -50.99
CA ASN A 2 29.43 -43.89 -49.83
C ASN A 2 28.84 -42.51 -49.99
N LYS A 3 27.56 -42.42 -50.04
CA LYS A 3 26.81 -41.15 -50.01
C LYS A 3 26.60 -40.79 -48.54
N ILE A 4 27.22 -39.74 -48.08
CA ILE A 4 26.95 -39.12 -46.78
C ILE A 4 25.76 -38.19 -46.97
N SER A 5 24.66 -38.51 -46.25
CA SER A 5 23.43 -37.69 -46.23
C SER A 5 23.59 -36.73 -45.04
N THR A 6 23.74 -35.45 -45.30
CA THR A 6 23.85 -34.39 -44.30
C THR A 6 22.41 -33.96 -43.93
N CYS A 7 21.98 -34.32 -42.75
CA CYS A 7 20.73 -33.86 -42.16
C CYS A 7 20.94 -32.49 -41.55
N LEU A 8 20.41 -31.42 -42.15
CA LEU A 8 20.36 -30.07 -41.58
C LEU A 8 19.21 -30.03 -40.57
N MET A 9 19.53 -30.01 -39.31
CA MET A 9 18.59 -29.78 -38.23
C MET A 9 18.35 -28.26 -38.08
N ALA A 10 17.23 -27.76 -38.61
CA ALA A 10 16.81 -26.40 -38.40
C ALA A 10 16.31 -26.23 -36.95
N LEU A 11 17.11 -25.57 -36.13
CA LEU A 11 16.73 -25.18 -34.77
C LEU A 11 15.77 -23.98 -34.87
N ALA A 12 14.48 -24.23 -34.80
CA ALA A 12 13.47 -23.17 -34.66
C ALA A 12 13.55 -22.59 -33.25
N MET A 13 14.20 -21.41 -33.11
CA MET A 13 14.05 -20.58 -31.92
C MET A 13 12.62 -20.05 -31.90
N PHE A 14 11.78 -20.62 -31.06
CA PHE A 14 10.56 -20.00 -30.60
C PHE A 14 10.97 -18.80 -29.71
N VAL A 15 10.97 -17.60 -30.24
CA VAL A 15 10.96 -16.40 -29.43
C VAL A 15 9.53 -16.25 -28.93
N CYS A 16 9.26 -16.80 -27.75
CA CYS A 16 8.11 -16.39 -26.98
C CYS A 16 8.34 -14.92 -26.58
N THR A 17 7.70 -14.00 -27.27
CA THR A 17 7.46 -12.65 -26.72
C THR A 17 6.34 -12.77 -25.69
N GLY A 18 6.63 -13.45 -24.58
CA GLY A 18 5.82 -13.35 -23.39
C GLY A 18 6.09 -11.99 -22.75
N SER A 19 5.05 -11.27 -22.38
CA SER A 19 5.13 -10.22 -21.36
C SER A 19 5.91 -10.81 -20.20
N SER A 20 7.16 -10.37 -20.00
CA SER A 20 8.01 -10.87 -18.94
C SER A 20 7.38 -10.38 -17.64
N ALA A 21 6.83 -11.30 -16.84
CA ALA A 21 6.36 -10.99 -15.51
C ALA A 21 7.50 -10.28 -14.75
N GLN A 22 7.26 -9.07 -14.29
CA GLN A 22 8.27 -8.24 -13.66
C GLN A 22 8.18 -8.39 -12.14
N ARG A 23 9.29 -8.84 -11.53
CA ARG A 23 9.42 -8.95 -10.08
C ARG A 23 9.04 -7.61 -9.41
N TYR A 24 8.33 -7.69 -8.31
CA TYR A 24 7.78 -6.56 -7.50
C TYR A 24 6.62 -5.78 -8.14
N LEU A 25 6.36 -5.97 -9.42
CA LEU A 25 5.22 -5.35 -10.11
C LEU A 25 4.06 -6.32 -10.33
N THR A 26 4.38 -7.57 -10.66
CA THR A 26 3.40 -8.64 -10.89
C THR A 26 3.79 -9.91 -10.15
N GLU A 27 2.86 -10.83 -9.93
CA GLU A 27 3.15 -12.13 -9.34
C GLU A 27 4.02 -12.96 -10.30
N VAL A 28 5.23 -13.32 -9.86
CA VAL A 28 6.21 -14.11 -10.63
C VAL A 28 6.47 -15.48 -10.00
N PHE A 29 6.02 -15.69 -8.76
CA PHE A 29 6.10 -16.95 -8.05
C PHE A 29 4.71 -17.57 -7.90
N THR A 30 4.61 -18.89 -7.94
CA THR A 30 3.35 -19.64 -7.76
C THR A 30 3.06 -19.95 -6.31
N ASP A 31 4.11 -20.19 -5.53
CA ASP A 31 4.02 -20.72 -4.17
C ASP A 31 4.73 -19.80 -3.16
N VAL A 32 4.28 -19.85 -1.92
CA VAL A 32 4.76 -19.02 -0.82
C VAL A 32 5.06 -19.92 0.39
N ASP A 33 6.22 -19.72 1.00
CA ASP A 33 6.58 -20.31 2.29
C ASP A 33 6.10 -19.39 3.40
N VAL A 34 5.41 -19.94 4.42
CA VAL A 34 4.91 -19.18 5.57
C VAL A 34 5.53 -19.71 6.85
N GLN A 35 6.11 -18.80 7.61
CA GLN A 35 6.58 -19.05 8.98
C GLN A 35 5.65 -18.36 9.95
N SER A 36 4.82 -19.12 10.68
CA SER A 36 3.80 -18.57 11.57
C SER A 36 4.33 -18.30 12.98
N ASP A 37 3.72 -17.31 13.65
CA ASP A 37 3.94 -16.95 15.05
C ASP A 37 5.40 -16.66 15.41
N ILE A 38 6.14 -16.04 14.49
CA ILE A 38 7.52 -15.62 14.73
C ILE A 38 7.51 -14.44 15.74
N PRO A 39 8.16 -14.58 16.91
CA PRO A 39 8.21 -13.49 17.87
C PRO A 39 9.16 -12.39 17.39
N TYR A 40 8.64 -11.17 17.26
CA TYR A 40 9.43 -10.00 16.89
C TYR A 40 9.72 -9.06 18.06
N GLY A 41 9.17 -9.34 19.23
CA GLY A 41 9.40 -8.57 20.46
C GLY A 41 8.57 -9.09 21.61
N VAL A 42 8.73 -8.45 22.77
CA VAL A 42 7.88 -8.63 23.96
C VAL A 42 7.54 -7.26 24.50
N ASN A 43 6.25 -7.00 24.78
CA ASN A 43 5.87 -5.73 25.38
C ASN A 43 4.68 -5.91 26.34
N ALA A 44 4.34 -4.87 27.11
CA ALA A 44 3.30 -4.92 28.12
C ALA A 44 1.90 -4.83 27.50
N THR A 45 1.01 -5.78 27.80
CA THR A 45 -0.41 -5.71 27.44
C THR A 45 -1.25 -5.22 28.62
N VAL A 46 -2.29 -4.43 28.29
CA VAL A 46 -3.32 -3.97 29.26
C VAL A 46 -4.63 -4.76 29.13
N ILE A 47 -4.71 -5.70 28.18
CA ILE A 47 -5.93 -6.49 27.93
C ILE A 47 -6.39 -7.26 29.17
N LEU A 48 -5.46 -7.76 29.95
CA LEU A 48 -5.73 -8.53 31.14
C LEU A 48 -5.77 -7.68 32.45
N TYR A 49 -5.66 -6.36 32.30
CA TYR A 49 -5.58 -5.47 33.48
C TYR A 49 -6.80 -5.60 34.40
N ALA A 50 -8.00 -5.72 33.82
CA ALA A 50 -9.24 -5.89 34.60
C ALA A 50 -9.27 -7.21 35.42
N GLN A 51 -8.58 -8.26 34.96
CA GLN A 51 -8.53 -9.57 35.59
C GLN A 51 -7.37 -9.68 36.57
N LEU A 52 -6.21 -9.12 36.24
CA LEU A 52 -4.96 -9.32 36.98
C LEU A 52 -4.61 -8.13 37.90
N GLY A 53 -5.22 -6.96 37.66
CA GLY A 53 -4.91 -5.71 38.35
C GLY A 53 -3.53 -5.13 37.97
N GLN A 54 -2.90 -5.63 36.93
CA GLN A 54 -1.59 -5.19 36.44
C GLN A 54 -1.41 -5.45 34.94
N ALA A 55 -0.52 -4.68 34.31
CA ALA A 55 -0.03 -4.98 32.98
C ALA A 55 0.94 -6.16 33.02
N VAL A 56 0.93 -7.00 31.98
CA VAL A 56 1.78 -8.19 31.91
C VAL A 56 2.53 -8.27 30.59
N PRO A 57 3.73 -8.90 30.54
CA PRO A 57 4.45 -9.12 29.30
C PRO A 57 3.64 -9.97 28.31
N GLN A 58 3.60 -9.54 27.03
CA GLN A 58 2.97 -10.24 25.92
C GLN A 58 4.00 -10.38 24.80
N PRO A 59 4.17 -11.59 24.21
CA PRO A 59 4.89 -11.75 22.97
C PRO A 59 4.19 -10.97 21.86
N LEU A 60 4.99 -10.28 21.02
CA LEU A 60 4.55 -9.69 19.76
C LEU A 60 4.94 -10.66 18.65
N VAL A 61 3.95 -11.17 17.93
CA VAL A 61 4.17 -12.22 16.92
C VAL A 61 3.73 -11.77 15.54
N MET A 62 4.32 -12.37 14.51
CA MET A 62 3.97 -12.13 13.11
C MET A 62 4.07 -13.42 12.31
N ASP A 63 3.37 -13.46 11.16
CA ASP A 63 3.53 -14.51 10.16
C ASP A 63 4.36 -13.95 9.00
N ILE A 64 5.46 -14.62 8.66
CA ILE A 64 6.38 -14.19 7.60
C ILE A 64 6.13 -15.02 6.34
N TYR A 65 5.77 -14.33 5.26
CA TYR A 65 5.53 -14.87 3.93
C TYR A 65 6.72 -14.58 3.04
N SER A 66 7.23 -15.58 2.34
CA SER A 66 8.33 -15.42 1.38
C SER A 66 8.08 -16.26 0.12
N PRO A 67 8.55 -15.81 -1.06
CA PRO A 67 8.37 -16.58 -2.29
C PRO A 67 9.12 -17.91 -2.21
N SER A 68 8.40 -19.03 -2.44
CA SER A 68 8.97 -20.37 -2.36
C SER A 68 10.00 -20.61 -3.48
N GLY A 69 11.15 -21.18 -3.12
CA GLY A 69 12.22 -21.49 -4.08
C GLY A 69 12.99 -20.29 -4.61
N ASP A 70 12.72 -19.09 -4.13
CA ASP A 70 13.46 -17.89 -4.52
C ASP A 70 14.85 -17.82 -3.87
N THR A 71 15.85 -17.50 -4.65
CA THR A 71 17.27 -17.41 -4.22
C THR A 71 17.75 -15.97 -3.99
N GLU A 72 16.88 -14.97 -4.17
CA GLU A 72 17.22 -13.57 -3.92
C GLU A 72 17.49 -13.35 -2.42
N THR A 73 18.52 -12.57 -2.11
CA THR A 73 18.95 -12.31 -0.73
C THR A 73 18.80 -10.85 -0.30
N ASN A 74 18.24 -10.01 -1.18
CA ASN A 74 18.05 -8.56 -0.94
C ASN A 74 16.60 -8.16 -1.22
N ARG A 75 15.63 -8.92 -0.68
CA ARG A 75 14.20 -8.65 -0.89
C ARG A 75 13.74 -7.44 -0.08
N PRO A 76 12.95 -6.53 -0.67
CA PRO A 76 12.24 -5.52 0.11
C PRO A 76 11.26 -6.19 1.09
N VAL A 77 11.01 -5.51 2.21
CA VAL A 77 10.10 -5.99 3.28
C VAL A 77 8.82 -5.17 3.27
N ILE A 78 7.67 -5.84 3.44
CA ILE A 78 6.38 -5.20 3.70
C ILE A 78 5.88 -5.67 5.06
N LEU A 79 5.65 -4.73 5.98
CA LEU A 79 5.05 -4.98 7.29
C LEU A 79 3.56 -4.66 7.22
N TYR A 80 2.71 -5.67 7.34
CA TYR A 80 1.26 -5.54 7.24
C TYR A 80 0.62 -5.57 8.63
N PHE A 81 -0.12 -4.52 8.98
CA PHE A 81 -0.86 -4.38 10.23
C PHE A 81 -2.36 -4.47 9.96
N HIS A 82 -3.00 -5.47 10.56
CA HIS A 82 -4.42 -5.77 10.35
C HIS A 82 -5.36 -4.76 11.03
N THR A 83 -6.64 -4.81 10.72
CA THR A 83 -7.73 -4.08 11.38
C THR A 83 -8.06 -4.65 12.76
N GLY A 84 -9.16 -4.21 13.40
CA GLY A 84 -9.68 -4.80 14.63
C GLY A 84 -10.04 -3.83 15.74
N ASN A 85 -10.27 -2.54 15.41
CA ASN A 85 -10.72 -1.52 16.35
C ASN A 85 -9.80 -1.36 17.60
N PHE A 86 -8.51 -1.72 17.53
CA PHE A 86 -7.59 -1.83 18.66
C PHE A 86 -8.12 -2.71 19.81
N LEU A 87 -8.97 -3.69 19.50
CA LEU A 87 -9.55 -4.62 20.45
C LEU A 87 -9.38 -6.06 19.95
N PRO A 88 -9.11 -7.02 20.84
CA PRO A 88 -9.05 -8.42 20.44
C PRO A 88 -10.43 -8.95 20.04
N THR A 89 -10.48 -9.94 19.18
CA THR A 89 -11.69 -10.72 18.94
C THR A 89 -12.02 -11.56 20.19
N PRO A 90 -13.30 -11.69 20.59
CA PRO A 90 -14.51 -11.14 19.96
C PRO A 90 -14.91 -9.74 20.41
N GLN A 91 -14.13 -9.07 21.28
CA GLN A 91 -14.51 -7.77 21.87
C GLN A 91 -14.58 -6.63 20.85
N ASN A 92 -13.89 -6.78 19.72
CA ASN A 92 -13.89 -5.79 18.65
C ASN A 92 -15.24 -5.65 17.91
N GLY A 93 -16.17 -6.61 18.06
CA GLY A 93 -17.48 -6.63 17.40
C GLY A 93 -17.45 -6.78 15.90
N SER A 94 -16.28 -7.03 15.29
CA SER A 94 -16.06 -7.18 13.86
C SER A 94 -15.82 -8.65 13.47
N PRO A 95 -16.19 -9.07 12.25
CA PRO A 95 -15.79 -10.39 11.72
C PRO A 95 -14.28 -10.49 11.42
N SER A 96 -13.57 -9.36 11.35
CA SER A 96 -12.13 -9.24 11.06
C SER A 96 -11.41 -8.65 12.28
N GLY A 97 -10.08 -8.76 12.33
CA GLY A 97 -9.26 -8.16 13.39
C GLY A 97 -8.07 -9.00 13.83
N THR A 98 -7.54 -9.82 12.94
CA THR A 98 -6.38 -10.68 13.19
C THR A 98 -5.41 -10.68 12.01
N LYS A 99 -4.15 -11.05 12.26
CA LYS A 99 -3.13 -11.24 11.21
C LYS A 99 -3.45 -12.37 10.24
N THR A 100 -4.48 -13.17 10.54
CA THR A 100 -4.91 -14.34 9.74
C THR A 100 -6.29 -14.15 9.08
N ASP A 101 -6.83 -12.94 9.05
CA ASP A 101 -8.04 -12.63 8.29
C ASP A 101 -7.86 -12.99 6.81
N LEU A 102 -8.90 -13.47 6.15
CA LEU A 102 -8.80 -14.04 4.79
C LEU A 102 -8.20 -13.06 3.77
N ASN A 103 -8.63 -11.80 3.81
CA ASN A 103 -8.09 -10.76 2.94
C ASN A 103 -6.64 -10.39 3.28
N VAL A 104 -6.23 -10.47 4.54
CA VAL A 104 -4.85 -10.22 4.98
C VAL A 104 -3.93 -11.32 4.47
N VAL A 105 -4.31 -12.59 4.67
CA VAL A 105 -3.57 -13.76 4.17
C VAL A 105 -3.42 -13.71 2.66
N GLU A 106 -4.51 -13.39 1.94
CA GLU A 106 -4.48 -13.29 0.47
C GLU A 106 -3.56 -12.16 0.01
N MET A 107 -3.66 -10.95 0.58
CA MET A 107 -2.80 -9.84 0.19
C MET A 107 -1.32 -10.14 0.50
N CYS A 108 -1.00 -10.67 1.68
CA CYS A 108 0.36 -11.07 2.03
C CYS A 108 0.91 -12.15 1.08
N THR A 109 0.09 -13.11 0.69
CA THR A 109 0.44 -14.15 -0.29
C THR A 109 0.74 -13.55 -1.66
N ARG A 110 -0.11 -12.66 -2.18
CA ARG A 110 0.09 -11.98 -3.46
C ARG A 110 1.39 -11.16 -3.47
N LEU A 111 1.60 -10.35 -2.44
CA LEU A 111 2.82 -9.55 -2.32
C LEU A 111 4.08 -10.44 -2.23
N ALA A 112 4.01 -11.57 -1.52
CA ALA A 112 5.10 -12.53 -1.50
C ALA A 112 5.33 -13.17 -2.88
N ARG A 113 4.27 -13.53 -3.61
CA ARG A 113 4.39 -14.00 -5.01
C ARG A 113 4.99 -12.96 -5.96
N MET A 114 4.89 -11.68 -5.63
CA MET A 114 5.59 -10.62 -6.37
C MET A 114 7.09 -10.57 -6.06
N GLY A 115 7.57 -11.25 -5.02
CA GLY A 115 8.97 -11.34 -4.63
C GLY A 115 9.35 -10.59 -3.36
N TYR A 116 8.40 -9.97 -2.65
CA TYR A 116 8.63 -9.35 -1.35
C TYR A 116 8.76 -10.39 -0.23
N VAL A 117 9.41 -10.01 0.87
CA VAL A 117 9.18 -10.64 2.18
C VAL A 117 8.08 -9.84 2.86
N VAL A 118 7.01 -10.51 3.29
CA VAL A 118 5.85 -9.85 3.88
C VAL A 118 5.63 -10.39 5.29
N ALA A 119 5.46 -9.49 6.26
CA ALA A 119 5.19 -9.87 7.63
C ALA A 119 3.80 -9.36 8.04
N SER A 120 2.86 -10.29 8.28
CA SER A 120 1.56 -9.98 8.87
C SER A 120 1.72 -9.92 10.39
N CYS A 121 1.62 -8.73 10.98
CA CYS A 121 1.98 -8.46 12.36
C CYS A 121 0.75 -8.31 13.26
N ASP A 122 0.72 -9.03 14.38
CA ASP A 122 -0.08 -8.67 15.52
C ASP A 122 0.57 -7.48 16.26
N TYR A 123 -0.23 -6.70 16.99
CA TYR A 123 0.23 -5.55 17.77
C TYR A 123 -0.58 -5.45 19.06
N ARG A 124 -0.09 -4.70 20.05
CA ARG A 124 -0.78 -4.52 21.32
C ARG A 124 -2.08 -3.74 21.16
N MET A 125 -3.14 -4.34 21.62
CA MET A 125 -4.50 -3.80 21.64
C MET A 125 -4.92 -3.40 23.04
N GLY A 126 -6.13 -2.86 23.19
CA GLY A 126 -6.77 -2.57 24.46
C GLY A 126 -7.03 -1.09 24.69
N TRP A 127 -8.32 -0.74 24.68
CA TRP A 127 -8.87 0.55 25.08
C TRP A 127 -10.30 0.38 25.58
N ASN A 128 -10.92 1.45 26.10
CA ASN A 128 -12.28 1.40 26.61
C ASN A 128 -13.25 2.20 25.71
N PRO A 129 -13.86 1.58 24.68
CA PRO A 129 -14.76 2.24 23.76
C PRO A 129 -16.09 2.69 24.40
N VAL A 130 -16.47 2.09 25.53
CA VAL A 130 -17.71 2.34 26.24
C VAL A 130 -17.51 3.16 27.52
N ALA A 131 -16.35 3.80 27.68
CA ALA A 131 -16.11 4.71 28.78
C ALA A 131 -17.18 5.81 28.81
N THR A 132 -17.59 6.21 30.02
CA THR A 132 -18.72 7.12 30.25
C THR A 132 -18.46 8.53 29.69
N THR A 133 -17.20 8.97 29.71
CA THR A 133 -16.82 10.29 29.17
C THR A 133 -16.09 10.16 27.84
N GLN A 134 -16.24 11.18 26.99
CA GLN A 134 -15.48 11.24 25.74
C GLN A 134 -13.98 11.35 26.02
N GLU A 135 -13.56 12.15 27.01
CA GLU A 135 -12.17 12.30 27.40
C GLU A 135 -11.50 10.94 27.71
N GLU A 136 -12.19 10.07 28.47
CA GLU A 136 -11.66 8.75 28.80
C GLU A 136 -11.61 7.82 27.58
N ARG A 137 -12.55 7.93 26.65
CA ARG A 137 -12.49 7.20 25.37
C ARG A 137 -11.29 7.64 24.57
N VAL A 138 -11.06 8.96 24.43
CA VAL A 138 -9.88 9.51 23.75
C VAL A 138 -8.60 9.06 24.42
N PHE A 139 -8.51 9.19 25.75
CA PHE A 139 -7.33 8.80 26.53
C PHE A 139 -6.95 7.34 26.29
N THR A 140 -7.91 6.43 26.39
CA THR A 140 -7.61 5.00 26.23
C THR A 140 -7.31 4.63 24.76
N LEU A 141 -7.97 5.29 23.79
CA LEU A 141 -7.71 5.05 22.36
C LEU A 141 -6.34 5.55 21.94
N ILE A 142 -5.95 6.79 22.31
CA ILE A 142 -4.64 7.32 21.93
C ILE A 142 -3.49 6.50 22.50
N ASN A 143 -3.65 5.98 23.72
CA ASN A 143 -2.69 5.05 24.32
C ASN A 143 -2.63 3.71 23.58
N ALA A 144 -3.75 3.21 23.05
CA ALA A 144 -3.75 1.99 22.25
C ALA A 144 -3.04 2.22 20.90
N ALA A 145 -3.32 3.33 20.22
CA ALA A 145 -2.65 3.71 18.98
C ALA A 145 -1.14 3.89 19.20
N TYR A 146 -0.75 4.57 20.28
CA TYR A 146 0.66 4.77 20.66
C TYR A 146 1.42 3.45 20.81
N ARG A 147 0.82 2.47 21.51
CA ARG A 147 1.40 1.11 21.62
C ARG A 147 1.52 0.43 20.27
N GLY A 148 0.53 0.58 19.40
CA GLY A 148 0.59 0.05 18.02
C GLY A 148 1.75 0.63 17.21
N VAL A 149 2.04 1.94 17.34
CA VAL A 149 3.19 2.59 16.67
C VAL A 149 4.52 2.06 17.23
N GLN A 150 4.64 1.91 18.56
CA GLN A 150 5.83 1.30 19.17
C GLN A 150 6.08 -0.12 18.65
N ASP A 151 5.01 -0.91 18.47
CA ASP A 151 5.10 -2.28 17.98
C ASP A 151 5.46 -2.33 16.49
N CYS A 152 4.91 -1.43 15.68
CA CYS A 152 5.31 -1.25 14.28
C CYS A 152 6.82 -0.96 14.17
N ARG A 153 7.31 -0.01 14.93
CA ARG A 153 8.74 0.35 14.96
C ARG A 153 9.62 -0.78 15.51
N THR A 154 9.10 -1.57 16.45
CA THR A 154 9.77 -2.78 16.93
C THR A 154 9.90 -3.83 15.83
N ALA A 155 8.88 -4.06 15.00
CA ALA A 155 8.93 -4.99 13.88
C ALA A 155 9.96 -4.56 12.83
N ILE A 156 10.05 -3.26 12.51
CA ILE A 156 11.09 -2.73 11.62
C ILE A 156 12.49 -3.03 12.17
N ARG A 157 12.73 -2.73 13.46
CA ARG A 157 14.03 -2.99 14.10
C ARG A 157 14.36 -4.47 14.20
N PHE A 158 13.36 -5.34 14.36
CA PHE A 158 13.55 -6.78 14.35
C PHE A 158 14.19 -7.26 13.03
N PHE A 159 13.69 -6.82 11.89
CA PHE A 159 14.24 -7.20 10.59
C PHE A 159 15.68 -6.69 10.42
N ARG A 160 15.96 -5.45 10.79
CA ARG A 160 17.32 -4.89 10.74
C ARG A 160 18.30 -5.62 11.63
N LYS A 161 17.86 -5.97 12.84
CA LYS A 161 18.66 -6.74 13.78
C LYS A 161 18.95 -8.15 13.25
N THR A 162 17.93 -8.83 12.73
CA THR A 162 18.10 -10.21 12.22
C THR A 162 18.99 -10.26 10.99
N GLU A 163 18.94 -9.25 10.14
CA GLU A 163 19.87 -9.12 9.02
C GLU A 163 21.30 -8.94 9.54
N ALA A 164 21.52 -8.01 10.44
CA ALA A 164 22.87 -7.66 10.93
C ALA A 164 23.51 -8.74 11.82
N GLU A 165 22.73 -9.40 12.69
CA GLU A 165 23.26 -10.29 13.72
C GLU A 165 23.07 -11.79 13.41
N ASN A 166 22.11 -12.17 12.56
CA ASN A 166 21.69 -13.56 12.36
C ASN A 166 21.93 -14.05 10.92
N ALA A 167 22.87 -13.45 10.19
CA ALA A 167 23.21 -13.81 8.81
C ALA A 167 22.02 -13.73 7.83
N ASN A 168 21.14 -12.73 8.01
CA ASN A 168 20.00 -12.43 7.12
C ASN A 168 19.10 -13.65 6.83
N PRO A 169 18.46 -14.26 7.84
CA PRO A 169 17.74 -15.52 7.66
C PRO A 169 16.52 -15.39 6.73
N TYR A 170 16.03 -14.17 6.52
CA TYR A 170 14.89 -13.88 5.64
C TYR A 170 15.31 -13.39 4.25
N GLY A 171 16.60 -13.25 3.97
CA GLY A 171 17.12 -12.78 2.68
C GLY A 171 16.57 -11.41 2.29
N ILE A 172 16.62 -10.44 3.20
CA ILE A 172 16.04 -9.11 3.03
C ILE A 172 17.07 -8.02 2.75
N ASP A 173 16.61 -6.93 2.17
CA ASP A 173 17.29 -5.63 2.18
C ASP A 173 16.70 -4.76 3.30
N PRO A 174 17.40 -4.56 4.43
CA PRO A 174 16.89 -3.81 5.58
C PRO A 174 16.73 -2.30 5.31
N SER A 175 17.21 -1.81 4.17
CA SER A 175 17.05 -0.42 3.74
C SER A 175 15.75 -0.17 2.97
N ARG A 176 15.00 -1.22 2.60
CA ARG A 176 13.81 -1.19 1.76
C ARG A 176 12.61 -1.78 2.48
N ILE A 177 11.92 -0.94 3.24
CA ILE A 177 10.81 -1.34 4.10
C ILE A 177 9.57 -0.49 3.75
N CYS A 178 8.42 -1.16 3.58
CA CYS A 178 7.10 -0.57 3.49
C CYS A 178 6.30 -0.90 4.76
N VAL A 179 5.60 0.08 5.30
CA VAL A 179 4.59 -0.13 6.34
C VAL A 179 3.22 -0.08 5.70
N TRP A 180 2.45 -1.14 5.85
CA TRP A 180 1.12 -1.30 5.27
C TRP A 180 0.10 -1.51 6.38
N GLY A 181 -0.96 -0.71 6.43
CA GLY A 181 -1.98 -0.81 7.45
C GLY A 181 -3.40 -0.82 6.89
N GLN A 182 -4.25 -1.65 7.50
CA GLN A 182 -5.67 -1.77 7.18
C GLN A 182 -6.51 -1.38 8.39
N GLY A 183 -7.53 -0.53 8.23
CA GLY A 183 -8.38 -0.07 9.32
C GLY A 183 -7.55 0.54 10.46
N THR A 184 -7.56 -0.07 11.64
CA THR A 184 -6.70 0.37 12.76
C THR A 184 -5.22 0.24 12.47
N GLY A 185 -4.79 -0.74 11.67
CA GLY A 185 -3.44 -0.79 11.11
C GLY A 185 -3.12 0.42 10.24
N GLY A 186 -4.12 0.98 9.54
CA GLY A 186 -4.00 2.23 8.79
C GLY A 186 -3.71 3.44 9.68
N TYR A 187 -4.35 3.52 10.86
CA TYR A 187 -4.00 4.53 11.88
C TYR A 187 -2.55 4.36 12.36
N ILE A 188 -2.10 3.10 12.56
CA ILE A 188 -0.72 2.80 12.94
C ILE A 188 0.24 3.24 11.84
N SER A 189 -0.05 2.94 10.57
CA SER A 189 0.83 3.29 9.45
C SER A 189 0.95 4.80 9.27
N PHE A 190 -0.15 5.57 9.36
CA PHE A 190 -0.11 7.02 9.35
C PHE A 190 0.71 7.58 10.53
N ALA A 191 0.40 7.15 11.75
CA ALA A 191 1.11 7.64 12.94
C ALA A 191 2.60 7.25 12.93
N ALA A 192 2.96 6.07 12.43
CA ALA A 192 4.37 5.68 12.27
C ALA A 192 5.10 6.53 11.22
N ALA A 193 4.38 7.01 10.18
CA ALA A 193 4.93 7.83 9.13
C ALA A 193 5.09 9.32 9.49
N THR A 194 4.30 9.82 10.44
CA THR A 194 4.16 11.27 10.69
C THR A 194 4.54 11.72 12.09
N ILE A 195 4.60 10.81 13.07
CA ILE A 195 5.04 11.16 14.43
C ILE A 195 6.53 10.91 14.55
N ASN A 196 7.31 11.97 14.70
CA ASN A 196 8.76 11.90 14.76
C ASN A 196 9.32 12.21 16.14
N GLU A 197 8.60 12.96 16.95
CA GLU A 197 9.01 13.36 18.30
C GLU A 197 7.80 13.44 19.27
N TYR A 198 8.09 13.44 20.56
CA TYR A 198 7.06 13.49 21.60
C TYR A 198 6.17 14.73 21.50
N SER A 199 6.72 15.87 21.08
CA SER A 199 5.95 17.11 20.87
C SER A 199 4.81 16.96 19.86
N ASP A 200 4.89 16.03 18.91
CA ASP A 200 3.82 15.76 17.96
C ASP A 200 2.58 15.19 18.65
N ILE A 201 2.76 14.42 19.73
CA ILE A 201 1.67 13.82 20.52
C ILE A 201 1.21 14.72 21.67
N ALA A 202 2.12 15.47 22.26
CA ALA A 202 1.83 16.34 23.40
C ALA A 202 1.12 17.65 23.02
N ILE A 203 0.16 17.56 22.08
CA ILE A 203 -0.64 18.70 21.58
C ILE A 203 -1.91 18.90 22.42
N PRO A 204 -2.52 20.10 22.42
CA PRO A 204 -3.71 20.42 23.22
C PRO A 204 -4.88 19.43 23.05
N LYS A 205 -5.05 18.88 21.85
CA LYS A 205 -6.08 17.88 21.51
C LYS A 205 -5.96 16.59 22.34
N PHE A 206 -4.74 16.19 22.69
CA PHE A 206 -4.43 14.98 23.45
C PHE A 206 -3.94 15.30 24.85
N THR A 207 -4.68 16.19 25.53
CA THR A 207 -4.49 16.51 26.96
C THR A 207 -5.76 16.19 27.74
N ARG A 208 -5.60 15.96 29.05
CA ARG A 208 -6.71 15.74 29.98
C ARG A 208 -6.50 16.50 31.28
N GLN A 209 -7.59 16.65 32.03
CA GLN A 209 -7.57 17.24 33.39
C GLN A 209 -7.37 16.14 34.42
N ILE A 210 -6.39 16.31 35.31
CA ILE A 210 -6.24 15.45 36.44
C ILE A 210 -6.31 16.30 37.75
N GLU A 211 -6.98 15.78 38.76
CA GLU A 211 -7.12 16.44 40.05
C GLU A 211 -5.88 16.15 40.93
N VAL A 212 -5.22 17.20 41.40
CA VAL A 212 -3.99 17.05 42.20
C VAL A 212 -3.99 17.98 43.40
N PRO A 213 -3.92 17.42 44.65
CA PRO A 213 -4.11 16.00 44.96
C PRO A 213 -5.57 15.56 44.77
N PRO A 214 -5.86 14.25 44.60
CA PRO A 214 -7.23 13.77 44.45
C PRO A 214 -8.17 14.27 45.55
N GLY A 215 -9.36 14.74 45.17
CA GLY A 215 -10.37 15.30 46.08
C GLY A 215 -10.12 16.75 46.51
N SER A 216 -9.11 17.44 45.94
CA SER A 216 -8.77 18.84 46.27
C SER A 216 -9.61 19.88 45.57
N GLY A 217 -10.24 19.52 44.45
CA GLY A 217 -10.87 20.47 43.52
C GLY A 217 -9.87 21.24 42.61
N ASN A 218 -8.57 20.97 42.71
CA ASN A 218 -7.54 21.59 41.89
C ASN A 218 -7.18 20.70 40.71
N PHE A 219 -7.35 21.20 39.50
CA PHE A 219 -7.07 20.47 38.26
C PHE A 219 -5.84 21.01 37.59
N ILE A 220 -5.02 20.10 37.02
CA ILE A 220 -3.93 20.43 36.11
C ILE A 220 -4.16 19.73 34.78
N THR A 221 -3.70 20.38 33.70
CA THR A 221 -3.71 19.80 32.34
C THR A 221 -2.45 19.00 32.14
N VAL A 222 -2.58 17.72 31.74
CA VAL A 222 -1.46 16.84 31.43
C VAL A 222 -1.66 16.19 30.06
N PRO A 223 -0.58 15.84 29.34
CA PRO A 223 -0.70 15.02 28.13
C PRO A 223 -1.37 13.67 28.42
N MET A 224 -2.10 13.14 27.46
CA MET A 224 -2.72 11.80 27.57
C MET A 224 -1.70 10.67 27.42
N VAL A 225 -0.56 10.95 26.77
CA VAL A 225 0.61 10.06 26.67
C VAL A 225 1.77 10.76 27.37
N ILE A 226 2.48 10.04 28.23
CA ILE A 226 3.61 10.53 29.01
C ILE A 226 4.76 9.52 28.82
N GLU A 227 5.91 9.95 28.28
CA GLU A 227 7.00 9.02 27.92
C GLU A 227 7.55 8.24 29.12
N GLU A 228 7.63 8.85 30.29
CA GLU A 228 8.08 8.17 31.50
C GLU A 228 7.15 7.00 31.89
N ILE A 229 5.87 7.09 31.51
CA ILE A 229 4.84 6.08 31.79
C ILE A 229 4.70 5.09 30.63
N ASN A 230 4.68 5.60 29.41
CA ASN A 230 4.33 4.83 28.20
C ASN A 230 5.56 4.32 27.42
N GLY A 231 6.78 4.74 27.79
CA GLY A 231 7.98 4.63 26.94
C GLY A 231 7.97 5.65 25.81
N ASP A 232 9.12 5.85 25.15
CA ASP A 232 9.19 6.72 23.98
C ASP A 232 8.39 6.17 22.80
N ILE A 233 8.08 7.01 21.84
CA ILE A 233 7.29 6.63 20.64
C ILE A 233 8.02 5.57 19.78
N TYR A 234 9.32 5.42 19.95
CA TYR A 234 10.12 4.41 19.28
C TYR A 234 10.05 3.04 19.98
N GLY A 235 9.57 2.95 21.23
CA GLY A 235 9.59 1.72 22.04
C GLY A 235 11.02 1.30 22.39
N THR A 236 11.89 2.28 22.67
CA THR A 236 13.31 2.06 23.01
C THR A 236 13.64 2.42 24.45
N SER A 237 12.73 3.05 25.18
CA SER A 237 12.83 3.35 26.60
C SER A 237 11.81 2.57 27.44
N VAL A 238 12.13 2.33 28.71
CA VAL A 238 11.20 1.71 29.66
C VAL A 238 10.13 2.73 30.05
N GLY A 239 8.86 2.30 30.00
CA GLY A 239 7.75 3.07 30.58
C GLY A 239 7.25 2.42 31.86
N ILE A 240 7.12 3.19 32.96
CA ILE A 240 6.68 2.69 34.25
C ILE A 240 5.57 3.59 34.77
N ASN A 241 4.43 2.99 35.14
CA ASN A 241 3.36 3.70 35.81
C ASN A 241 3.77 4.00 37.28
N PRO A 242 3.92 5.26 37.70
CA PRO A 242 4.40 5.61 39.03
C PRO A 242 3.40 5.29 40.17
N ASN A 243 2.12 5.02 39.84
CA ASN A 243 1.08 4.79 40.82
C ASN A 243 1.07 3.35 41.37
N ASP A 244 1.42 2.38 40.53
CA ASP A 244 1.37 0.95 40.83
C ASP A 244 2.71 0.23 40.57
N GLY A 245 3.63 0.86 39.83
CA GLY A 245 4.93 0.31 39.46
C GLY A 245 4.88 -0.59 38.22
N ASP A 246 3.75 -0.67 37.54
CA ASP A 246 3.58 -1.48 36.34
C ASP A 246 4.48 -1.00 35.23
N THR A 247 5.16 -1.93 34.58
CA THR A 247 5.90 -1.64 33.35
C THR A 247 4.92 -1.67 32.18
N LEU A 248 4.79 -0.53 31.47
CA LEU A 248 3.90 -0.35 30.32
C LEU A 248 4.62 -0.37 28.96
N CYS A 249 5.95 -0.27 28.98
CA CYS A 249 6.77 -0.43 27.78
C CYS A 249 8.09 -1.13 28.13
N TYR A 250 8.40 -2.21 27.39
CA TYR A 250 9.70 -2.87 27.43
C TYR A 250 10.49 -2.46 26.16
N PRO A 251 11.74 -1.99 26.30
CA PRO A 251 12.58 -1.67 25.15
C PRO A 251 12.85 -2.91 24.27
N ASN A 252 12.71 -2.75 22.96
CA ASN A 252 12.99 -3.81 22.00
C ASN A 252 13.97 -3.35 20.93
N HIS A 253 15.00 -4.16 20.67
CA HIS A 253 15.98 -3.97 19.59
C HIS A 253 16.58 -2.57 19.55
N VAL A 254 16.96 -2.04 20.72
CA VAL A 254 17.56 -0.71 20.88
C VAL A 254 18.87 -0.62 20.09
N GLY A 255 19.08 0.51 19.40
CA GLY A 255 20.27 0.76 18.59
C GLY A 255 20.06 0.51 17.08
N TYR A 256 18.95 -0.09 16.68
CA TYR A 256 18.56 -0.20 15.26
C TYR A 256 17.58 0.91 14.88
N SER A 257 17.69 1.45 13.66
CA SER A 257 16.72 2.44 13.14
C SER A 257 15.36 1.77 12.89
N SER A 258 14.29 2.56 13.05
CA SER A 258 12.93 2.18 12.66
C SER A 258 12.42 2.98 11.46
N ASP A 259 13.29 3.60 10.68
CA ASP A 259 12.94 4.30 9.45
C ASP A 259 12.41 3.33 8.39
N PHE A 260 11.58 3.83 7.48
CA PHE A 260 11.05 3.07 6.35
C PHE A 260 10.84 3.99 5.13
N ASN A 261 10.50 3.44 3.97
CA ASN A 261 10.57 4.17 2.71
C ASN A 261 9.21 4.65 2.21
N VAL A 262 8.13 3.97 2.56
CA VAL A 262 6.79 4.25 2.05
C VAL A 262 5.74 3.64 2.98
N MET A 263 4.61 4.32 3.12
CA MET A 263 3.47 3.74 3.82
C MET A 263 2.29 3.52 2.90
N VAL A 264 1.49 2.50 3.22
CA VAL A 264 0.19 2.22 2.60
C VAL A 264 -0.87 2.19 3.69
N ASN A 265 -1.95 2.93 3.46
CA ASN A 265 -3.12 2.97 4.32
C ASN A 265 -4.35 2.46 3.58
N MET A 266 -5.12 1.59 4.22
CA MET A 266 -6.41 1.11 3.75
C MET A 266 -7.48 1.43 4.81
N GLY A 267 -8.23 2.54 4.61
CA GLY A 267 -9.36 2.92 5.47
C GLY A 267 -9.00 3.38 6.88
N GLY A 268 -7.76 3.80 7.13
CA GLY A 268 -7.38 4.46 8.38
C GLY A 268 -7.38 5.98 8.26
N ALA A 269 -7.04 6.65 9.36
CA ALA A 269 -6.91 8.10 9.43
C ALA A 269 -5.71 8.53 10.27
N CYS A 270 -5.22 9.75 10.07
CA CYS A 270 -4.18 10.38 10.88
C CYS A 270 -4.82 11.04 12.11
N GLY A 271 -4.24 10.83 13.28
CA GLY A 271 -4.77 11.36 14.53
C GLY A 271 -4.85 12.88 14.59
N ASP A 272 -3.89 13.57 13.97
CA ASP A 272 -3.92 15.03 13.80
C ASP A 272 -3.15 15.43 12.52
N SER A 273 -3.68 16.40 11.79
CA SER A 273 -3.03 16.89 10.55
C SER A 273 -1.71 17.63 10.80
N SER A 274 -1.51 18.18 11.99
CA SER A 274 -0.25 18.83 12.36
C SER A 274 0.95 17.91 12.38
N TRP A 275 0.73 16.60 12.40
CA TRP A 275 1.78 15.59 12.35
C TRP A 275 2.42 15.47 10.96
N VAL A 276 1.65 15.80 9.89
CA VAL A 276 2.16 15.70 8.51
C VAL A 276 3.14 16.80 8.21
N THR A 277 4.37 16.46 7.87
CA THR A 277 5.48 17.41 7.62
C THR A 277 6.21 17.09 6.31
N ALA A 278 6.98 18.06 5.81
CA ALA A 278 7.76 17.92 4.58
C ALA A 278 8.88 16.85 4.63
N GLY A 279 9.18 16.32 5.81
CA GLY A 279 10.20 15.28 6.01
C GLY A 279 9.66 13.84 6.00
N ASP A 280 8.34 13.68 5.91
CA ASP A 280 7.71 12.37 6.03
C ASP A 280 7.89 11.52 4.76
N VAL A 281 7.63 10.23 4.91
CA VAL A 281 7.73 9.27 3.80
C VAL A 281 6.57 9.43 2.80
N PRO A 282 6.73 9.02 1.54
CA PRO A 282 5.64 8.93 0.58
C PRO A 282 4.47 8.06 1.09
N MET A 283 3.23 8.47 0.77
CA MET A 283 2.01 7.88 1.31
C MET A 283 1.06 7.42 0.20
N ILE A 284 0.57 6.18 0.31
CA ILE A 284 -0.47 5.63 -0.57
C ILE A 284 -1.70 5.38 0.30
N SER A 285 -2.87 5.82 -0.14
CA SER A 285 -4.11 5.67 0.62
C SER A 285 -5.25 5.15 -0.24
N PHE A 286 -5.93 4.11 0.26
CA PHE A 286 -7.20 3.60 -0.24
C PHE A 286 -8.28 3.89 0.79
N HIS A 287 -9.41 4.47 0.37
CA HIS A 287 -10.46 4.82 1.31
C HIS A 287 -11.82 4.84 0.62
N ALA A 288 -12.83 4.25 1.23
CA ALA A 288 -14.20 4.40 0.81
C ALA A 288 -14.75 5.76 1.29
N PRO A 289 -15.10 6.70 0.38
CA PRO A 289 -15.56 8.03 0.81
C PRO A 289 -16.83 8.01 1.68
N SER A 290 -17.56 6.90 1.69
CA SER A 290 -18.76 6.68 2.50
C SER A 290 -18.51 5.94 3.82
N ASP A 291 -17.24 5.75 4.22
CA ASP A 291 -16.89 5.06 5.47
C ASP A 291 -17.54 5.78 6.69
N PRO A 292 -18.39 5.08 7.45
CA PRO A 292 -19.06 5.67 8.60
C PRO A 292 -18.21 5.71 9.88
N PHE A 293 -17.07 5.05 9.91
CA PHE A 293 -16.22 4.89 11.10
C PHE A 293 -14.95 5.75 11.04
N ALA A 294 -14.23 5.67 9.93
CA ALA A 294 -13.06 6.49 9.66
C ALA A 294 -13.43 7.57 8.63
N PRO A 295 -13.41 8.86 8.99
CA PRO A 295 -13.80 9.91 8.05
C PRO A 295 -12.83 9.96 6.86
N TYR A 296 -13.38 10.14 5.66
CA TYR A 296 -12.59 10.27 4.42
C TYR A 296 -11.78 11.57 4.38
N ALA A 297 -12.37 12.68 4.86
CA ALA A 297 -11.71 13.97 5.02
C ALA A 297 -11.44 14.25 6.50
N ILE A 298 -11.90 15.38 7.04
CA ILE A 298 -11.82 15.68 8.48
C ILE A 298 -13.15 15.28 9.13
N GLY A 299 -13.11 14.59 10.24
CA GLY A 299 -14.31 14.21 10.96
C GLY A 299 -14.04 13.46 12.26
N THR A 300 -15.10 13.16 13.00
CA THR A 300 -15.01 12.49 14.28
C THR A 300 -15.10 10.98 14.12
N VAL A 301 -14.15 10.25 14.69
CA VAL A 301 -14.22 8.79 14.81
C VAL A 301 -15.38 8.41 15.71
N ILE A 302 -16.18 7.45 15.24
CA ILE A 302 -17.35 6.93 15.94
C ILE A 302 -17.09 5.47 16.36
N VAL A 303 -17.41 5.12 17.61
CA VAL A 303 -17.32 3.74 18.07
C VAL A 303 -18.36 2.88 17.33
N PRO A 304 -17.96 1.86 16.59
CA PRO A 304 -18.88 0.97 15.89
C PRO A 304 -19.92 0.35 16.83
N GLY A 305 -21.17 0.33 16.42
CA GLY A 305 -22.30 -0.26 17.17
C GLY A 305 -22.83 0.56 18.35
N PHE A 306 -22.07 1.53 18.88
CA PHE A 306 -22.47 2.37 20.03
C PHE A 306 -22.78 3.82 19.62
N ASN A 307 -22.37 4.25 18.45
CA ASN A 307 -22.48 5.63 17.96
C ASN A 307 -21.89 6.68 18.92
N LEU A 308 -20.89 6.31 19.71
CA LEU A 308 -20.24 7.20 20.65
C LEU A 308 -19.09 7.96 19.93
N PRO A 309 -19.09 9.31 20.00
CA PRO A 309 -17.99 10.08 19.44
C PRO A 309 -16.72 9.87 20.27
N VAL A 310 -15.58 9.82 19.57
CA VAL A 310 -14.25 9.70 20.20
C VAL A 310 -13.47 10.99 19.96
N VAL A 311 -12.80 11.12 18.82
CA VAL A 311 -11.89 12.22 18.52
C VAL A 311 -11.99 12.60 17.04
N GLU A 312 -11.83 13.88 16.75
CA GLU A 312 -11.66 14.35 15.37
C GLU A 312 -10.29 13.89 14.83
N VAL A 313 -10.28 13.43 13.58
CA VAL A 313 -9.09 12.95 12.89
C VAL A 313 -9.08 13.46 11.45
N SER A 314 -7.93 13.36 10.80
CA SER A 314 -7.75 13.67 9.37
C SER A 314 -7.74 12.38 8.57
N GLY A 315 -8.76 12.18 7.73
CA GLY A 315 -8.86 11.03 6.87
C GLY A 315 -7.92 11.09 5.66
N SER A 316 -7.98 10.04 4.85
CA SER A 316 -7.05 9.84 3.73
C SER A 316 -7.03 11.00 2.74
N TYR A 317 -8.18 11.60 2.43
CA TYR A 317 -8.26 12.72 1.50
C TYR A 317 -7.46 13.92 2.01
N HIS A 318 -7.74 14.38 3.25
CA HIS A 318 -7.07 15.54 3.81
C HIS A 318 -5.56 15.32 4.02
N VAL A 319 -5.16 14.12 4.48
CA VAL A 319 -3.73 13.78 4.62
C VAL A 319 -3.03 13.81 3.28
N GLN A 320 -3.67 13.28 2.22
CA GLN A 320 -3.06 13.28 0.88
C GLN A 320 -2.99 14.68 0.26
N GLU A 321 -3.97 15.58 0.53
CA GLU A 321 -3.82 17.00 0.16
C GLU A 321 -2.56 17.59 0.77
N MET A 322 -2.31 17.35 2.07
CA MET A 322 -1.11 17.85 2.76
C MET A 322 0.17 17.20 2.24
N ALA A 323 0.17 15.87 2.07
CA ALA A 323 1.31 15.13 1.54
C ALA A 323 1.72 15.66 0.16
N ASN A 324 0.75 15.94 -0.71
CA ASN A 324 1.01 16.54 -2.02
C ASN A 324 1.50 18.00 -1.92
N ALA A 325 0.93 18.79 -1.01
CA ALA A 325 1.38 20.17 -0.77
C ALA A 325 2.83 20.23 -0.27
N PHE A 326 3.27 19.26 0.53
CA PHE A 326 4.66 19.11 0.97
C PHE A 326 5.56 18.40 -0.03
N GLY A 327 5.01 17.86 -1.14
CA GLY A 327 5.77 17.16 -2.17
C GLY A 327 6.23 15.76 -1.78
N LEU A 328 5.64 15.12 -0.76
CA LEU A 328 6.03 13.79 -0.26
C LEU A 328 5.90 12.72 -1.35
N ASN A 329 4.84 12.81 -2.18
CA ASN A 329 4.53 11.84 -3.20
C ASN A 329 5.21 12.08 -4.56
N THR A 330 6.18 13.00 -4.65
CA THR A 330 6.90 13.29 -5.91
C THR A 330 7.64 12.08 -6.47
N SER A 331 8.02 11.13 -5.63
CA SER A 331 8.58 9.84 -6.06
C SER A 331 7.63 8.99 -6.91
N PHE A 332 6.32 9.27 -6.85
CA PHE A 332 5.30 8.55 -7.63
C PHE A 332 5.04 9.12 -9.04
N ALA A 333 5.66 10.25 -9.39
CA ALA A 333 5.32 11.03 -10.59
C ALA A 333 5.28 10.21 -11.90
N ALA A 334 6.20 9.25 -12.09
CA ALA A 334 6.16 8.39 -13.26
C ALA A 334 5.07 7.32 -13.16
N ALA A 335 4.80 6.80 -11.96
CA ALA A 335 3.72 5.84 -11.72
C ALA A 335 2.34 6.48 -11.93
N ASP A 336 2.16 7.76 -11.59
CA ASP A 336 0.89 8.48 -11.80
C ASP A 336 0.58 8.79 -13.27
N ASN A 337 1.56 8.66 -14.13
CA ASN A 337 1.42 8.80 -15.58
C ASN A 337 1.26 7.46 -16.31
N LEU A 338 1.13 6.34 -15.60
CA LEU A 338 0.82 5.05 -16.21
C LEU A 338 -0.60 5.07 -16.76
N GLY A 339 -0.76 4.53 -17.97
CA GLY A 339 -2.07 4.41 -18.64
C GLY A 339 -2.83 3.15 -18.24
N ASP A 340 -2.47 2.52 -17.13
CA ASP A 340 -3.17 1.34 -16.62
C ASP A 340 -4.54 1.71 -16.02
N VAL A 341 -5.42 0.73 -15.93
CA VAL A 341 -6.80 0.93 -15.49
C VAL A 341 -6.90 1.49 -14.07
N TYR A 342 -6.00 1.09 -13.18
CA TYR A 342 -6.03 1.50 -11.76
C TYR A 342 -5.61 2.96 -11.61
N THR A 343 -4.51 3.36 -12.26
CA THR A 343 -4.02 4.74 -12.25
C THR A 343 -5.03 5.69 -12.89
N VAL A 344 -5.60 5.32 -14.05
CA VAL A 344 -6.63 6.13 -14.72
C VAL A 344 -7.87 6.30 -13.84
N GLN A 345 -8.32 5.24 -13.17
CA GLN A 345 -9.47 5.31 -12.27
C GLN A 345 -9.18 6.19 -11.04
N ALA A 346 -8.03 6.02 -10.40
CA ALA A 346 -7.63 6.87 -9.27
C ALA A 346 -7.62 8.34 -9.67
N ASN A 347 -6.96 8.69 -10.77
CA ASN A 347 -6.82 10.07 -11.27
C ASN A 347 -8.17 10.70 -11.69
N THR A 348 -9.21 9.89 -11.92
CA THR A 348 -10.55 10.39 -12.19
C THR A 348 -11.26 10.95 -10.94
N PHE A 349 -10.91 10.44 -9.74
CA PHE A 349 -11.67 10.71 -8.51
C PHE A 349 -10.82 11.26 -7.36
N ASN A 350 -9.50 11.38 -7.51
CA ASN A 350 -8.59 11.80 -6.44
C ASN A 350 -8.35 13.31 -6.37
N ASP A 351 -9.04 14.10 -7.21
CA ASP A 351 -8.91 15.56 -7.29
C ASP A 351 -7.46 16.05 -7.49
N GLY A 352 -6.64 15.24 -8.17
CA GLY A 352 -5.22 15.51 -8.42
C GLY A 352 -4.29 15.15 -7.25
N ASN A 353 -4.80 14.48 -6.21
CA ASN A 353 -3.99 14.05 -5.07
C ASN A 353 -3.28 12.73 -5.39
N THR A 354 -2.03 12.83 -5.83
CA THR A 354 -1.13 11.69 -6.03
C THR A 354 -1.07 10.81 -4.78
N GLY A 355 -1.14 9.49 -4.96
CA GLY A 355 -1.12 8.53 -3.85
C GLY A 355 -2.50 8.23 -3.25
N LEU A 356 -3.55 8.95 -3.63
CA LEU A 356 -4.92 8.70 -3.18
C LEU A 356 -5.70 7.85 -4.19
N TYR A 357 -6.31 6.77 -3.72
CA TYR A 357 -7.28 5.98 -4.46
C TYR A 357 -8.64 5.98 -3.74
N PRO A 358 -9.60 6.84 -4.15
CA PRO A 358 -10.95 6.79 -3.63
C PRO A 358 -11.68 5.55 -4.14
N LEU A 359 -12.18 4.72 -3.25
CA LEU A 359 -12.96 3.53 -3.57
C LEU A 359 -14.44 3.91 -3.70
N ASN A 360 -14.74 4.65 -4.76
CA ASN A 360 -16.09 5.12 -5.02
C ASN A 360 -17.02 3.98 -5.42
N ARG A 361 -18.20 3.97 -4.81
CA ARG A 361 -19.30 3.08 -5.21
C ARG A 361 -20.30 3.82 -6.12
N PRO A 362 -21.12 3.08 -6.88
CA PRO A 362 -22.22 3.68 -7.64
C PRO A 362 -23.13 4.51 -6.73
N ALA A 363 -23.70 5.59 -7.28
CA ALA A 363 -24.63 6.43 -6.56
C ALA A 363 -25.82 5.62 -6.01
N GLY A 364 -26.16 5.84 -4.74
CA GLY A 364 -27.23 5.14 -4.03
C GLY A 364 -26.81 3.81 -3.39
N SER A 365 -25.53 3.45 -3.41
CA SER A 365 -25.01 2.35 -2.60
C SER A 365 -24.96 2.73 -1.12
N GLU A 366 -25.06 1.70 -0.26
CA GLU A 366 -24.97 1.85 1.19
C GLU A 366 -23.54 2.21 1.64
N ALA A 367 -23.43 2.61 2.90
CA ALA A 367 -22.13 2.86 3.53
C ALA A 367 -21.24 1.62 3.45
N ASP A 368 -19.97 1.82 3.09
CA ASP A 368 -18.98 0.77 2.94
C ASP A 368 -17.66 1.24 3.57
N SER A 369 -17.11 0.47 4.52
CA SER A 369 -15.87 0.85 5.21
C SER A 369 -14.68 0.04 4.73
N ALA A 370 -14.86 -1.25 4.45
CA ALA A 370 -13.78 -2.17 4.09
C ALA A 370 -14.23 -3.14 2.98
N PRO A 371 -14.42 -2.67 1.73
CA PRO A 371 -14.95 -3.50 0.65
C PRO A 371 -14.03 -4.64 0.21
N TRP A 372 -12.77 -4.61 0.62
CA TRP A 372 -11.76 -5.65 0.39
C TRP A 372 -11.83 -6.80 1.39
N GLU A 373 -12.66 -6.70 2.45
CA GLU A 373 -12.80 -7.74 3.46
C GLU A 373 -13.85 -8.77 3.05
N TRP A 374 -13.59 -10.03 3.39
CA TRP A 374 -14.57 -11.10 3.38
C TRP A 374 -14.28 -12.08 4.52
N TRP A 375 -15.30 -12.80 4.92
CA TRP A 375 -15.28 -13.78 6.02
C TRP A 375 -16.31 -14.87 5.74
N THR A 376 -16.32 -15.91 6.57
CA THR A 376 -17.31 -16.99 6.46
C THR A 376 -18.65 -16.57 7.08
N GLU A 377 -19.76 -17.02 6.50
CA GLU A 377 -21.12 -16.64 6.95
C GLU A 377 -21.45 -17.09 8.39
N ASP A 378 -20.75 -18.10 8.91
CA ASP A 378 -20.87 -18.59 10.28
C ASP A 378 -20.08 -17.76 11.32
N ASN A 379 -19.38 -16.73 10.89
CA ASN A 379 -18.70 -15.82 11.79
C ASN A 379 -19.71 -15.18 12.76
N PRO A 380 -19.48 -15.21 14.10
CA PRO A 380 -20.44 -14.70 15.09
C PRO A 380 -20.75 -13.21 14.93
N ASN A 381 -19.86 -12.44 14.29
CA ASN A 381 -20.04 -11.02 14.01
C ASN A 381 -20.49 -10.74 12.57
N ASN A 382 -20.91 -11.77 11.80
CA ASN A 382 -21.32 -11.62 10.40
C ASN A 382 -22.37 -10.50 10.22
N ALA A 383 -23.42 -10.47 11.06
CA ALA A 383 -24.46 -9.46 10.97
C ALA A 383 -23.94 -8.02 11.15
N ASN A 384 -22.94 -7.83 12.05
CA ASN A 384 -22.32 -6.53 12.25
C ASN A 384 -21.45 -6.11 11.03
N GLY A 385 -20.70 -7.05 10.49
CA GLY A 385 -19.88 -6.80 9.30
C GLY A 385 -20.72 -6.39 8.08
N LEU A 386 -21.87 -7.04 7.87
CA LEU A 386 -22.77 -6.73 6.76
C LEU A 386 -23.41 -5.32 6.85
N LEU A 387 -23.36 -4.65 8.01
CA LEU A 387 -23.84 -3.25 8.12
C LEU A 387 -23.02 -2.28 7.28
N THR A 388 -21.73 -2.58 7.05
CA THR A 388 -20.80 -1.72 6.32
C THR A 388 -20.05 -2.44 5.19
N ASN A 389 -20.47 -3.68 4.89
CA ASN A 389 -20.07 -4.43 3.73
C ASN A 389 -21.23 -5.36 3.30
N PRO A 390 -22.40 -4.79 2.90
CA PRO A 390 -23.67 -5.52 2.76
C PRO A 390 -23.66 -6.57 1.64
N ASP A 391 -22.87 -6.38 0.61
CA ASP A 391 -22.65 -7.29 -0.53
C ASP A 391 -21.34 -8.06 -0.41
N MET A 392 -20.89 -8.28 0.83
CA MET A 392 -19.67 -9.02 1.14
C MET A 392 -19.63 -10.35 0.41
N SER A 393 -18.53 -10.61 -0.27
CA SER A 393 -18.20 -11.88 -0.90
C SER A 393 -16.70 -11.97 -1.17
N GLU A 394 -16.16 -13.18 -1.23
CA GLU A 394 -14.77 -13.40 -1.65
C GLU A 394 -14.48 -12.75 -3.02
N THR A 395 -15.37 -12.95 -4.01
CA THR A 395 -15.21 -12.36 -5.36
C THR A 395 -15.11 -10.84 -5.32
N LYS A 396 -15.93 -10.17 -4.49
CA LYS A 396 -15.84 -8.72 -4.29
C LYS A 396 -14.49 -8.36 -3.67
N GLY A 397 -14.12 -9.02 -2.55
CA GLY A 397 -12.86 -8.78 -1.86
C GLY A 397 -11.66 -8.93 -2.79
N MET A 398 -11.59 -10.02 -3.56
CA MET A 398 -10.54 -10.27 -4.55
C MET A 398 -10.43 -9.15 -5.59
N THR A 399 -11.56 -8.64 -6.11
CA THR A 399 -11.57 -7.52 -7.07
C THR A 399 -10.98 -6.24 -6.48
N TYR A 400 -11.28 -5.96 -5.20
CA TYR A 400 -10.68 -4.82 -4.51
C TYR A 400 -9.19 -5.04 -4.23
N LEU A 401 -8.77 -6.27 -3.90
CA LEU A 401 -7.35 -6.60 -3.75
C LEU A 401 -6.57 -6.45 -5.06
N ASP A 402 -7.17 -6.83 -6.22
CA ASP A 402 -6.57 -6.58 -7.55
C ASP A 402 -6.32 -5.08 -7.76
N THR A 403 -7.29 -4.25 -7.39
CA THR A 403 -7.20 -2.79 -7.50
C THR A 403 -6.10 -2.22 -6.59
N ILE A 404 -6.09 -2.66 -5.34
CA ILE A 404 -5.13 -2.21 -4.32
C ILE A 404 -3.71 -2.61 -4.73
N GLN A 405 -3.51 -3.87 -5.14
CA GLN A 405 -2.23 -4.38 -5.62
C GLN A 405 -1.76 -3.62 -6.87
N GLY A 406 -2.63 -3.49 -7.88
CA GLY A 406 -2.30 -2.86 -9.15
C GLY A 406 -1.92 -1.39 -9.01
N TYR A 407 -2.59 -0.64 -8.13
CA TYR A 407 -2.27 0.77 -7.88
C TYR A 407 -1.03 0.95 -7.00
N SER A 408 -0.86 0.13 -5.95
CA SER A 408 0.23 0.30 -4.97
C SER A 408 1.57 -0.19 -5.51
N ALA A 409 1.62 -1.31 -6.25
CA ALA A 409 2.86 -1.95 -6.66
C ALA A 409 3.83 -1.00 -7.40
N PRO A 410 3.45 -0.29 -8.47
CA PRO A 410 4.37 0.61 -9.16
C PRO A 410 4.85 1.76 -8.26
N ARG A 411 4.02 2.25 -7.34
CA ARG A 411 4.34 3.34 -6.42
C ARG A 411 5.30 2.89 -5.31
N ILE A 412 5.11 1.70 -4.76
CA ILE A 412 6.05 1.09 -3.80
C ILE A 412 7.41 0.89 -4.47
N MET A 413 7.44 0.37 -5.70
CA MET A 413 8.69 0.21 -6.44
C MET A 413 9.41 1.55 -6.63
N CYS A 414 8.69 2.61 -6.98
CA CYS A 414 9.24 3.96 -7.13
C CYS A 414 9.81 4.48 -5.80
N ALA A 415 9.05 4.42 -4.72
CA ALA A 415 9.47 4.93 -3.42
C ALA A 415 10.67 4.18 -2.84
N MET A 416 10.79 2.88 -3.10
CA MET A 416 11.92 2.06 -2.67
C MET A 416 13.10 2.07 -3.65
N GLY A 417 13.00 2.73 -4.80
CA GLY A 417 14.05 2.74 -5.82
C GLY A 417 14.38 1.35 -6.35
N LEU A 418 13.36 0.50 -6.55
CA LEU A 418 13.56 -0.85 -7.07
C LEU A 418 13.84 -0.83 -8.57
N ALA A 419 14.78 -1.68 -9.00
CA ALA A 419 15.12 -1.83 -10.40
C ALA A 419 13.89 -2.23 -11.23
N GLY A 420 13.76 -1.63 -12.41
CA GLY A 420 12.61 -1.84 -13.29
C GLY A 420 11.34 -1.11 -12.85
N SER A 421 11.38 -0.25 -11.83
CA SER A 421 10.24 0.59 -11.48
C SER A 421 9.90 1.57 -12.62
N PRO A 422 8.65 2.05 -12.71
CA PRO A 422 8.31 3.13 -13.66
C PRO A 422 9.14 4.41 -13.45
N CYS A 423 9.69 4.59 -12.26
CA CYS A 423 10.49 5.73 -11.85
C CYS A 423 12.00 5.52 -12.04
N ASP A 424 12.43 4.34 -12.49
CA ASP A 424 13.82 4.05 -12.80
C ASP A 424 14.21 4.79 -14.08
N PRO A 425 15.17 5.75 -14.05
CA PRO A 425 15.56 6.52 -15.25
C PRO A 425 16.19 5.64 -16.33
N THR A 426 16.59 4.41 -16.00
CA THR A 426 17.13 3.45 -16.98
C THR A 426 16.02 2.58 -17.58
N ASN A 427 14.83 2.60 -17.02
CA ASN A 427 13.71 1.84 -17.52
C ASN A 427 13.06 2.57 -18.71
N VAL A 428 13.40 2.15 -19.91
CA VAL A 428 12.64 2.53 -21.11
C VAL A 428 11.32 1.76 -21.05
N VAL A 429 10.32 2.34 -20.38
CA VAL A 429 8.95 1.82 -20.46
C VAL A 429 8.53 1.93 -21.91
N GLU A 430 8.57 0.82 -22.64
CA GLU A 430 7.81 0.74 -23.89
C GLU A 430 6.33 0.92 -23.52
N ARG A 431 5.86 2.17 -23.60
CA ARG A 431 4.41 2.42 -23.56
C ARG A 431 3.81 1.65 -24.72
N GLU A 432 3.08 0.59 -24.43
CA GLU A 432 2.18 -0.04 -25.40
C GLU A 432 1.03 0.91 -25.77
N THR A 433 1.36 2.01 -26.39
CA THR A 433 0.42 2.67 -27.27
C THR A 433 0.43 1.85 -28.55
N SER A 434 -0.40 0.81 -28.60
CA SER A 434 -0.40 -0.11 -29.74
C SER A 434 -0.93 0.61 -30.96
N VAL A 435 -0.01 1.05 -31.83
CA VAL A 435 -0.36 1.39 -33.22
C VAL A 435 -0.65 0.08 -33.95
N ARG A 436 -1.84 -0.05 -34.49
CA ARG A 436 -2.19 -1.15 -35.40
C ARG A 436 -2.09 -0.68 -36.83
N VAL A 437 -1.23 -1.34 -37.58
CA VAL A 437 -1.11 -1.12 -39.06
C VAL A 437 -1.49 -2.40 -39.74
N TYR A 438 -2.58 -2.34 -40.50
CA TYR A 438 -3.12 -3.52 -41.19
C TYR A 438 -3.80 -3.19 -42.51
N PRO A 439 -3.87 -4.13 -43.50
CA PRO A 439 -3.15 -5.40 -43.47
C PRO A 439 -1.64 -5.18 -43.61
N ASN A 440 -0.84 -6.07 -43.03
CA ASN A 440 0.60 -6.08 -43.17
C ASN A 440 1.06 -7.55 -43.29
N PRO A 441 1.48 -8.01 -44.49
CA PRO A 441 1.76 -7.28 -45.74
C PRO A 441 0.52 -6.73 -46.47
N SER A 442 0.73 -5.75 -47.36
CA SER A 442 -0.31 -5.12 -48.19
C SER A 442 0.21 -4.79 -49.61
N ALA A 443 -0.70 -4.70 -50.59
CA ALA A 443 -0.39 -4.25 -51.94
C ALA A 443 -0.17 -2.71 -52.07
N GLY A 444 -0.19 -1.99 -50.90
CA GLY A 444 0.12 -0.55 -50.84
C GLY A 444 -0.81 0.29 -49.96
N LEU A 445 -1.97 -0.22 -49.55
CA LEU A 445 -2.88 0.48 -48.65
C LEU A 445 -2.80 -0.12 -47.24
N PHE A 446 -2.55 0.71 -46.24
CA PHE A 446 -2.41 0.33 -44.84
C PHE A 446 -3.34 1.19 -43.98
N ASN A 447 -4.20 0.58 -43.20
CA ASN A 447 -4.95 1.27 -42.15
C ASN A 447 -4.04 1.47 -40.94
N VAL A 448 -3.95 2.70 -40.43
CA VAL A 448 -3.21 3.06 -39.26
C VAL A 448 -4.21 3.50 -38.20
N ASN A 449 -4.30 2.76 -37.08
CA ASN A 449 -5.18 3.06 -35.93
C ASN A 449 -4.37 3.11 -34.65
N LEU A 450 -4.66 4.08 -33.80
CA LEU A 450 -4.18 4.10 -32.41
C LEU A 450 -5.20 3.40 -31.50
N SER A 451 -4.72 2.62 -30.55
CA SER A 451 -5.58 1.90 -29.57
C SER A 451 -6.26 2.82 -28.55
N VAL A 452 -5.80 4.06 -28.44
CA VAL A 452 -6.39 5.12 -27.60
C VAL A 452 -6.84 6.24 -28.50
N ALA A 453 -7.87 7.02 -28.10
CA ALA A 453 -8.43 8.13 -28.87
C ALA A 453 -7.49 9.34 -28.93
N GLN A 454 -6.29 9.14 -29.52
CA GLN A 454 -5.29 10.18 -29.77
C GLN A 454 -5.28 10.60 -31.22
N THR A 455 -4.99 11.86 -31.48
CA THR A 455 -4.89 12.38 -32.85
C THR A 455 -3.53 12.08 -33.47
N ILE A 456 -3.49 11.39 -34.61
CA ILE A 456 -2.29 11.20 -35.43
C ILE A 456 -1.93 12.54 -36.08
N ARG A 457 -0.81 13.13 -35.69
CA ARG A 457 -0.33 14.43 -36.20
C ARG A 457 0.53 14.29 -37.43
N THR A 458 1.46 13.32 -37.41
CA THR A 458 2.40 13.12 -38.52
C THR A 458 2.67 11.64 -38.73
N ILE A 459 2.73 11.22 -39.96
CA ILE A 459 3.25 9.92 -40.41
C ILE A 459 4.40 10.15 -41.38
N GLU A 460 5.56 9.61 -41.04
CA GLU A 460 6.76 9.66 -41.90
C GLU A 460 7.15 8.25 -42.33
N VAL A 461 7.39 8.05 -43.66
CA VAL A 461 7.75 6.75 -44.22
C VAL A 461 9.22 6.76 -44.64
N TYR A 462 9.96 5.74 -44.20
CA TYR A 462 11.38 5.59 -44.45
C TYR A 462 11.68 4.25 -45.15
N ASP A 463 12.71 4.24 -46.00
CA ASP A 463 13.28 3.01 -46.50
C ASP A 463 14.21 2.33 -45.47
N LEU A 464 14.75 1.15 -45.83
CA LEU A 464 15.67 0.39 -44.97
C LEU A 464 16.99 1.11 -44.68
N MET A 465 17.37 2.09 -45.49
CA MET A 465 18.58 2.90 -45.32
C MET A 465 18.34 4.15 -44.47
N GLY A 466 17.09 4.34 -43.96
CA GLY A 466 16.70 5.50 -43.14
C GLY A 466 16.43 6.78 -43.97
N LYS A 467 16.32 6.69 -45.28
CA LYS A 467 15.92 7.81 -46.14
C LYS A 467 14.42 8.02 -46.06
N ARG A 468 13.99 9.22 -45.71
CA ARG A 468 12.58 9.59 -45.68
C ARG A 468 12.04 9.69 -47.13
N LEU A 469 10.92 9.00 -47.36
CA LEU A 469 10.30 8.88 -48.66
C LEU A 469 9.01 9.67 -48.81
N MET A 470 8.17 9.68 -47.74
CA MET A 470 6.85 10.33 -47.73
C MET A 470 6.50 10.88 -46.34
N ASP A 471 5.67 11.93 -46.33
CA ASP A 471 5.11 12.55 -45.14
C ASP A 471 3.60 12.72 -45.28
N PHE A 472 2.87 12.49 -44.15
CA PHE A 472 1.42 12.70 -44.06
C PHE A 472 1.08 13.44 -42.76
N TYR A 473 0.04 14.30 -42.84
CA TYR A 473 -0.42 15.13 -41.71
C TYR A 473 -1.93 14.93 -41.50
N PRO A 474 -2.38 13.73 -41.11
CA PRO A 474 -3.78 13.35 -41.20
C PRO A 474 -4.68 14.09 -40.18
N ASN A 475 -4.18 14.44 -39.01
CA ASN A 475 -4.92 15.11 -37.93
C ASN A 475 -6.24 14.40 -37.57
N THR A 476 -6.20 13.06 -37.50
CA THR A 476 -7.33 12.17 -37.23
C THR A 476 -6.90 11.03 -36.30
N THR A 477 -7.86 10.29 -35.73
CA THR A 477 -7.58 9.10 -34.93
C THR A 477 -7.30 7.84 -35.75
N GLN A 478 -7.67 7.85 -37.03
CA GLN A 478 -7.48 6.76 -37.97
C GLN A 478 -7.15 7.34 -39.35
N VAL A 479 -6.26 6.64 -40.10
CA VAL A 479 -5.90 7.07 -41.44
C VAL A 479 -5.58 5.86 -42.31
N VAL A 480 -5.90 5.97 -43.63
CA VAL A 480 -5.41 5.04 -44.65
C VAL A 480 -4.14 5.62 -45.26
N LEU A 481 -3.04 4.91 -45.06
CA LEU A 481 -1.74 5.25 -45.63
C LEU A 481 -1.62 4.62 -47.00
N ASP A 482 -1.53 5.43 -48.03
CA ASP A 482 -1.37 4.98 -49.44
C ASP A 482 0.11 5.04 -49.82
N LEU A 483 0.71 3.88 -49.99
CA LEU A 483 2.08 3.68 -50.44
C LEU A 483 2.13 3.01 -51.83
N SER A 484 1.04 3.05 -52.62
CA SER A 484 0.94 2.38 -53.91
C SER A 484 2.03 2.83 -54.90
N SER A 485 2.51 4.08 -54.78
CA SER A 485 3.57 4.64 -55.60
C SER A 485 4.99 4.14 -55.29
N LEU A 486 5.19 3.50 -54.12
CA LEU A 486 6.50 2.97 -53.73
C LEU A 486 6.72 1.57 -54.32
N ALA A 487 7.97 1.14 -54.46
CA ALA A 487 8.32 -0.22 -54.86
C ALA A 487 7.90 -1.26 -53.81
N ASN A 488 7.79 -2.53 -54.21
CA ASN A 488 7.59 -3.61 -53.23
C ASN A 488 8.83 -3.72 -52.33
N GLY A 489 8.63 -3.83 -51.04
CA GLY A 489 9.72 -3.82 -50.05
C GLY A 489 9.27 -3.62 -48.63
N ILE A 490 10.24 -3.52 -47.71
CA ILE A 490 10.01 -3.25 -46.28
C ILE A 490 10.27 -1.77 -46.02
N TYR A 491 9.37 -1.15 -45.28
CA TYR A 491 9.42 0.27 -44.91
C TYR A 491 9.27 0.43 -43.42
N THR A 492 9.84 1.48 -42.83
CA THR A 492 9.61 1.91 -41.46
C THR A 492 8.68 3.12 -41.49
N VAL A 493 7.56 3.01 -40.82
CA VAL A 493 6.58 4.08 -40.64
C VAL A 493 6.70 4.65 -39.24
N LYS A 494 7.06 5.94 -39.13
CA LYS A 494 7.05 6.67 -37.86
C LYS A 494 5.74 7.42 -37.75
N ILE A 495 5.04 7.20 -36.62
CA ILE A 495 3.72 7.78 -36.35
C ILE A 495 3.87 8.63 -35.11
N LYS A 496 3.55 9.92 -35.21
CA LYS A 496 3.54 10.88 -34.11
C LYS A 496 2.10 11.26 -33.81
N SER A 497 1.70 11.08 -32.54
CA SER A 497 0.44 11.56 -32.02
C SER A 497 0.66 12.71 -31.04
N ASP A 498 -0.40 13.17 -30.40
CA ASP A 498 -0.33 14.23 -29.38
C ASP A 498 0.60 13.84 -28.21
N GLU A 499 0.67 12.54 -27.88
CA GLU A 499 1.35 12.05 -26.67
C GLU A 499 2.41 10.97 -26.95
N SER A 500 2.54 10.47 -28.20
CA SER A 500 3.44 9.36 -28.50
C SER A 500 4.14 9.46 -29.84
N ASN A 501 5.34 8.88 -29.92
CA ASN A 501 6.09 8.65 -31.15
C ASN A 501 6.34 7.15 -31.28
N GLN A 502 5.83 6.53 -32.36
CA GLN A 502 5.97 5.10 -32.61
C GLN A 502 6.55 4.79 -33.96
N SER A 503 7.19 3.65 -34.09
CA SER A 503 7.74 3.17 -35.36
C SER A 503 7.26 1.75 -35.59
N VAL A 504 6.63 1.53 -36.77
CA VAL A 504 6.13 0.22 -37.18
C VAL A 504 6.79 -0.17 -38.47
N ARG A 505 7.24 -1.42 -38.57
CA ARG A 505 7.77 -1.97 -39.82
C ARG A 505 6.62 -2.58 -40.62
N ILE A 506 6.50 -2.20 -41.90
CA ILE A 506 5.48 -2.69 -42.83
C ILE A 506 6.11 -3.29 -44.05
N GLN A 507 5.38 -4.21 -44.70
CA GLN A 507 5.82 -4.86 -45.95
C GLN A 507 4.80 -4.60 -47.03
N LYS A 508 5.25 -3.95 -48.12
CA LYS A 508 4.51 -3.83 -49.39
C LYS A 508 4.87 -4.98 -50.32
N ILE A 509 3.86 -5.64 -50.85
CA ILE A 509 3.99 -6.78 -51.80
C ILE A 509 3.35 -6.51 -53.16
#